data_b67c9c2ccac045e77e3e98ed4232e3df
#
_entry.id   b67c9c2ccac045e77e3e98ed4232e3df
#
_cell.length_a   1.000
_cell.length_b   1.000
_cell.length_c   1.000
_cell.angle_alpha   90.00
_cell.angle_beta   90.00
_cell.angle_gamma   90.00
#
_symmetry.space_group_name_H-M   'P 1'
#
loop_
_entity.id
_entity.type
_entity.pdbx_description
1 polymer ?
#
loop_
_entity_poly.entity_id
_entity_poly.type
_entity_poly.pdbx_seq_one_letter_code
_entity_poly.pdbx_strand_id
1 'polypeptide(L)'
;MGDSLTAGFTGTDSPETYPYVRFLKQMADDLLQQTGRTDSLEAIFTNKGVNGDLTSDMLLRFRRDVIDLRPDHTIILGGANDIGWGVPTNEIFDNLRRMFRMAANQRIGGVGCTVPSILGWDEGIKPRLALNEAMTSFCQEIGIPCADVFQATCEPGTMRLRPDFSSDGLHLNEAGYKTMADTICKEAIENILTKPDS
;
A
#
# COMPACT_ATOMS: atom_id res chain seq x y z
N MET A 1 0.56 2.65 -6.40
CA MET A 1 1.65 3.66 -6.41
C MET A 1 2.48 3.48 -5.15
N GLY A 2 3.82 3.35 -5.27
CA GLY A 2 4.67 3.10 -4.10
C GLY A 2 6.12 2.77 -4.45
N ASP A 3 6.85 2.28 -3.45
CA ASP A 3 8.26 1.88 -3.49
C ASP A 3 8.46 0.38 -3.80
N SER A 4 9.53 -0.23 -3.26
CA SER A 4 9.86 -1.66 -3.41
C SER A 4 8.76 -2.59 -2.85
N LEU A 5 8.04 -2.18 -1.81
CA LEU A 5 6.92 -2.96 -1.26
C LEU A 5 5.74 -3.02 -2.25
N THR A 6 5.55 -2.00 -3.07
CA THR A 6 4.57 -2.04 -4.16
C THR A 6 5.11 -2.78 -5.38
N ALA A 7 6.39 -2.62 -5.70
CA ALA A 7 7.02 -3.38 -6.79
C ALA A 7 7.02 -4.90 -6.56
N GLY A 8 6.91 -5.33 -5.30
CA GLY A 8 6.92 -6.74 -4.91
C GLY A 8 8.32 -7.31 -4.75
N PHE A 9 9.30 -6.45 -4.45
CA PHE A 9 10.68 -6.85 -4.23
C PHE A 9 10.81 -7.67 -2.93
N THR A 10 11.58 -8.75 -2.96
CA THR A 10 11.69 -9.70 -1.85
C THR A 10 13.06 -9.70 -1.17
N GLY A 11 13.95 -8.81 -1.58
CA GLY A 11 15.33 -8.74 -1.11
C GLY A 11 16.34 -9.12 -2.19
N THR A 12 17.62 -8.86 -1.91
CA THR A 12 18.71 -9.03 -2.89
C THR A 12 19.04 -10.50 -3.19
N ASP A 13 18.66 -11.41 -2.29
CA ASP A 13 19.00 -12.84 -2.38
C ASP A 13 17.98 -13.66 -3.19
N SER A 14 16.91 -13.03 -3.67
CA SER A 14 15.88 -13.68 -4.48
C SER A 14 15.69 -12.95 -5.80
N PRO A 15 15.75 -13.64 -6.95
CA PRO A 15 15.41 -13.07 -8.24
C PRO A 15 13.90 -12.91 -8.44
N GLU A 16 13.08 -13.47 -7.54
CA GLU A 16 11.64 -13.49 -7.66
C GLU A 16 11.01 -12.20 -7.10
N THR A 17 9.92 -11.78 -7.72
CA THR A 17 9.11 -10.66 -7.25
C THR A 17 7.67 -11.12 -7.05
N TYR A 18 7.06 -10.68 -5.96
CA TYR A 18 5.67 -11.01 -5.61
C TYR A 18 4.84 -9.75 -5.39
N PRO A 19 4.58 -8.94 -6.43
CA PRO A 19 3.79 -7.73 -6.25
C PRO A 19 2.40 -8.09 -5.72
N TYR A 20 2.01 -7.45 -4.60
CA TYR A 20 0.71 -7.71 -3.96
C TYR A 20 -0.48 -7.54 -4.92
N VAL A 21 -0.35 -6.69 -5.93
CA VAL A 21 -1.39 -6.48 -6.95
C VAL A 21 -1.74 -7.75 -7.73
N ARG A 22 -0.82 -8.73 -7.83
CA ARG A 22 -1.09 -10.04 -8.45
C ARG A 22 -2.11 -10.84 -7.65
N PHE A 23 -1.93 -10.88 -6.33
CA PHE A 23 -2.87 -11.56 -5.44
C PHE A 23 -4.19 -10.79 -5.34
N LEU A 24 -4.09 -9.46 -5.27
CA LEU A 24 -5.25 -8.57 -5.19
C LEU A 24 -6.15 -8.69 -6.43
N LYS A 25 -5.55 -8.82 -7.63
CA LYS A 25 -6.30 -9.08 -8.88
C LYS A 25 -7.10 -10.37 -8.79
N GLN A 26 -6.48 -11.47 -8.34
CA GLN A 26 -7.16 -12.75 -8.17
C GLN A 26 -8.33 -12.64 -7.18
N MET A 27 -8.11 -12.01 -6.02
CA MET A 27 -9.15 -11.82 -5.01
C MET A 27 -10.31 -10.96 -5.53
N ALA A 28 -10.01 -9.91 -6.30
CA ALA A 28 -11.03 -9.05 -6.92
C ALA A 28 -11.86 -9.81 -7.97
N ASP A 29 -11.22 -10.64 -8.79
CA ASP A 29 -11.93 -11.47 -9.79
C ASP A 29 -12.85 -12.49 -9.11
N ASP A 30 -12.35 -13.17 -8.06
CA ASP A 30 -13.13 -14.12 -7.27
C ASP A 30 -14.35 -13.43 -6.63
N LEU A 31 -14.19 -12.22 -6.11
CA LEU A 31 -15.26 -11.42 -5.54
C LEU A 31 -16.31 -11.02 -6.58
N LEU A 32 -15.88 -10.54 -7.74
CA LEU A 32 -16.80 -10.19 -8.85
C LEU A 32 -17.58 -11.41 -9.32
N GLN A 33 -16.93 -12.58 -9.40
CA GLN A 33 -17.61 -13.84 -9.76
C GLN A 33 -18.65 -14.23 -8.69
N GLN A 34 -18.30 -14.19 -7.40
CA GLN A 34 -19.19 -14.54 -6.30
C GLN A 34 -20.40 -13.61 -6.20
N THR A 35 -20.22 -12.34 -6.56
CA THR A 35 -21.29 -11.32 -6.53
C THR A 35 -22.08 -11.22 -7.83
N GLY A 36 -21.71 -12.00 -8.87
CA GLY A 36 -22.38 -11.97 -10.18
C GLY A 36 -22.18 -10.66 -10.95
N ARG A 37 -21.09 -9.93 -10.68
CA ARG A 37 -20.82 -8.61 -11.30
C ARG A 37 -19.82 -8.67 -12.47
N THR A 38 -19.37 -9.84 -12.87
CA THR A 38 -18.41 -10.03 -13.97
C THR A 38 -18.86 -9.48 -15.32
N ASP A 39 -20.18 -9.41 -15.57
CA ASP A 39 -20.72 -8.86 -16.82
C ASP A 39 -20.73 -7.32 -16.85
N SER A 40 -20.59 -6.68 -15.69
CA SER A 40 -20.69 -5.21 -15.53
C SER A 40 -19.39 -4.54 -15.09
N LEU A 41 -18.48 -5.28 -14.46
CA LEU A 41 -17.24 -4.75 -13.90
C LEU A 41 -16.04 -5.66 -14.22
N GLU A 42 -14.91 -5.04 -14.50
CA GLU A 42 -13.60 -5.66 -14.58
C GLU A 42 -12.62 -4.94 -13.67
N ALA A 43 -11.92 -5.67 -12.81
CA ALA A 43 -10.89 -5.12 -11.95
C ALA A 43 -9.52 -5.15 -12.65
N ILE A 44 -9.02 -4.00 -13.09
CA ILE A 44 -7.71 -3.86 -13.73
C ILE A 44 -6.74 -3.20 -12.76
N PHE A 45 -5.63 -3.85 -12.48
CA PHE A 45 -4.59 -3.32 -11.60
C PHE A 45 -3.30 -3.01 -12.37
N THR A 46 -2.77 -1.81 -12.18
CA THR A 46 -1.47 -1.38 -12.72
C THR A 46 -0.49 -1.15 -11.59
N ASN A 47 0.63 -1.87 -11.58
CA ASN A 47 1.68 -1.68 -10.60
C ASN A 47 2.57 -0.50 -11.00
N LYS A 48 2.72 0.47 -10.08
CA LYS A 48 3.60 1.64 -10.19
C LYS A 48 4.54 1.73 -8.99
N GLY A 49 5.04 0.58 -8.52
CA GLY A 49 6.12 0.49 -7.55
C GLY A 49 7.49 0.72 -8.20
N VAL A 50 8.36 1.45 -7.53
CA VAL A 50 9.77 1.64 -7.95
C VAL A 50 10.67 1.42 -6.74
N ASN A 51 11.61 0.48 -6.88
CA ASN A 51 12.52 0.13 -5.77
C ASN A 51 13.34 1.36 -5.35
N GLY A 52 13.43 1.57 -4.03
CA GLY A 52 14.23 2.65 -3.46
C GLY A 52 13.58 4.03 -3.44
N ASP A 53 12.39 4.21 -4.06
CA ASP A 53 11.71 5.50 -4.07
C ASP A 53 11.46 6.02 -2.65
N LEU A 54 11.76 7.28 -2.46
CA LEU A 54 11.27 8.09 -1.36
C LEU A 54 9.90 8.65 -1.71
N THR A 55 9.17 9.12 -0.71
CA THR A 55 7.86 9.76 -0.96
C THR A 55 7.98 11.03 -1.81
N SER A 56 9.12 11.71 -1.79
CA SER A 56 9.45 12.82 -2.71
C SER A 56 9.55 12.36 -4.16
N ASP A 57 10.19 11.22 -4.43
CA ASP A 57 10.31 10.65 -5.78
C ASP A 57 8.95 10.17 -6.29
N MET A 58 8.19 9.50 -5.44
CA MET A 58 6.81 9.12 -5.72
C MET A 58 5.97 10.35 -6.12
N LEU A 59 6.08 11.46 -5.37
CA LEU A 59 5.34 12.70 -5.65
C LEU A 59 5.75 13.32 -6.99
N LEU A 60 7.05 13.32 -7.32
CA LEU A 60 7.55 13.85 -8.61
C LEU A 60 6.95 13.11 -9.82
N ARG A 61 6.80 11.79 -9.73
CA ARG A 61 6.26 10.98 -10.82
C ARG A 61 4.75 10.73 -10.74
N PHE A 62 4.07 11.21 -9.70
CA PHE A 62 2.65 10.92 -9.44
C PHE A 62 1.72 11.34 -10.59
N ARG A 63 1.98 12.51 -11.21
CA ARG A 63 1.21 12.95 -12.38
C ARG A 63 1.29 11.92 -13.50
N ARG A 64 2.49 11.57 -13.95
CA ARG A 64 2.73 10.63 -15.06
C ARG A 64 2.17 9.23 -14.77
N ASP A 65 2.40 8.73 -13.53
CA ASP A 65 2.17 7.33 -13.19
C ASP A 65 0.75 7.07 -12.65
N VAL A 66 0.02 8.11 -12.25
CA VAL A 66 -1.36 7.98 -11.74
C VAL A 66 -2.32 8.91 -12.49
N ILE A 67 -2.09 10.22 -12.45
CA ILE A 67 -3.08 11.19 -12.96
C ILE A 67 -3.32 11.03 -14.46
N ASP A 68 -2.25 10.90 -15.26
CA ASP A 68 -2.35 10.81 -16.71
C ASP A 68 -2.94 9.47 -17.18
N LEU A 69 -2.94 8.44 -16.32
CA LEU A 69 -3.56 7.15 -16.57
C LEU A 69 -5.06 7.12 -16.25
N ARG A 70 -5.56 8.09 -15.49
CA ARG A 70 -6.97 8.25 -15.11
C ARG A 70 -7.60 6.98 -14.54
N PRO A 71 -7.02 6.34 -13.50
CA PRO A 71 -7.66 5.19 -12.87
C PRO A 71 -8.87 5.65 -12.05
N ASP A 72 -9.81 4.76 -11.77
CA ASP A 72 -10.91 5.04 -10.85
C ASP A 72 -10.40 5.21 -9.41
N HIS A 73 -9.39 4.41 -9.02
CA HIS A 73 -8.78 4.44 -7.70
C HIS A 73 -7.26 4.31 -7.75
N THR A 74 -6.58 4.84 -6.72
CA THR A 74 -5.15 4.66 -6.51
C THR A 74 -4.87 4.19 -5.09
N ILE A 75 -4.12 3.08 -4.96
CA ILE A 75 -3.56 2.63 -3.68
C ILE A 75 -2.20 3.31 -3.51
N ILE A 76 -1.99 3.99 -2.38
CA ILE A 76 -0.73 4.69 -2.08
C ILE A 76 -0.10 4.08 -0.83
N LEU A 77 1.11 3.54 -1.00
CA LEU A 77 1.96 3.01 0.06
C LEU A 77 3.38 3.51 -0.14
N GLY A 78 3.96 4.16 0.85
CA GLY A 78 5.34 4.65 0.83
C GLY A 78 5.76 5.21 2.17
N GLY A 79 7.06 5.48 2.30
CA GLY A 79 7.66 6.05 3.50
C GLY A 79 8.64 5.11 4.22
N ALA A 80 8.72 3.84 3.82
CA ALA A 80 9.67 2.89 4.42
C ALA A 80 11.13 3.33 4.19
N ASN A 81 11.45 3.75 2.97
CA ASN A 81 12.77 4.23 2.58
C ASN A 81 13.08 5.59 3.24
N ASP A 82 12.12 6.50 3.25
CA ASP A 82 12.25 7.81 3.92
C ASP A 82 12.66 7.64 5.38
N ILE A 83 11.99 6.74 6.12
CA ILE A 83 12.32 6.40 7.50
C ILE A 83 13.73 5.84 7.60
N GLY A 84 14.14 4.97 6.68
CA GLY A 84 15.49 4.41 6.60
C GLY A 84 16.56 5.48 6.39
N TRP A 85 16.26 6.55 5.67
CA TRP A 85 17.13 7.71 5.44
C TRP A 85 17.01 8.80 6.51
N GLY A 86 16.15 8.61 7.52
CA GLY A 86 15.96 9.56 8.62
C GLY A 86 15.18 10.82 8.21
N VAL A 87 14.37 10.76 7.15
CA VAL A 87 13.50 11.86 6.77
C VAL A 87 12.45 12.07 7.87
N PRO A 88 12.19 13.32 8.30
CA PRO A 88 11.19 13.61 9.31
C PRO A 88 9.78 13.10 8.93
N THR A 89 9.08 12.48 9.86
CA THR A 89 7.76 11.85 9.61
C THR A 89 6.73 12.83 9.05
N ASN A 90 6.78 14.10 9.47
CA ASN A 90 5.90 15.13 8.94
C ASN A 90 6.15 15.44 7.45
N GLU A 91 7.40 15.41 7.00
CA GLU A 91 7.74 15.60 5.58
C GLU A 91 7.28 14.41 4.74
N ILE A 92 7.48 13.19 5.23
CA ILE A 92 6.99 11.95 4.60
C ILE A 92 5.47 12.05 4.43
N PHE A 93 4.78 12.35 5.51
CA PHE A 93 3.32 12.45 5.51
C PHE A 93 2.81 13.58 4.60
N ASP A 94 3.49 14.74 4.56
CA ASP A 94 3.11 15.84 3.68
C ASP A 94 3.18 15.44 2.19
N ASN A 95 4.18 14.67 1.79
CA ASN A 95 4.28 14.15 0.43
C ASN A 95 3.12 13.20 0.10
N LEU A 96 2.82 12.25 1.00
CA LEU A 96 1.70 11.31 0.84
C LEU A 96 0.36 12.07 0.76
N ARG A 97 0.12 13.00 1.67
CA ARG A 97 -1.08 13.85 1.69
C ARG A 97 -1.26 14.65 0.39
N ARG A 98 -0.17 15.16 -0.18
CA ARG A 98 -0.20 15.88 -1.47
C ARG A 98 -0.62 14.95 -2.61
N MET A 99 -0.14 13.70 -2.64
CA MET A 99 -0.55 12.72 -3.65
C MET A 99 -2.05 12.41 -3.55
N PHE A 100 -2.59 12.20 -2.35
CA PHE A 100 -4.04 12.01 -2.15
C PHE A 100 -4.86 13.22 -2.61
N ARG A 101 -4.40 14.44 -2.31
CA ARG A 101 -5.06 15.67 -2.79
C ARG A 101 -5.01 15.80 -4.31
N MET A 102 -3.89 15.44 -4.93
CA MET A 102 -3.77 15.42 -6.40
C MET A 102 -4.74 14.43 -7.02
N ALA A 103 -4.89 13.23 -6.45
CA ALA A 103 -5.86 12.22 -6.90
C ALA A 103 -7.30 12.74 -6.76
N ALA A 104 -7.67 13.24 -5.57
CA ALA A 104 -9.01 13.76 -5.29
C ALA A 104 -9.41 14.91 -6.23
N ASN A 105 -8.47 15.84 -6.55
CA ASN A 105 -8.70 16.92 -7.50
C ASN A 105 -9.01 16.44 -8.93
N GLN A 106 -8.66 15.20 -9.25
CA GLN A 106 -8.97 14.54 -10.52
C GLN A 106 -10.10 13.50 -10.40
N ARG A 107 -10.81 13.48 -9.26
CA ARG A 107 -11.87 12.51 -8.95
C ARG A 107 -11.39 11.05 -8.95
N ILE A 108 -10.11 10.83 -8.67
CA ILE A 108 -9.54 9.51 -8.47
C ILE A 108 -9.69 9.14 -7.00
N GLY A 109 -10.36 8.04 -6.69
CA GLY A 109 -10.51 7.52 -5.33
C GLY A 109 -9.17 7.13 -4.72
N GLY A 110 -8.96 7.45 -3.44
CA GLY A 110 -7.75 7.08 -2.72
C GLY A 110 -7.96 5.85 -1.84
N VAL A 111 -6.93 5.02 -1.73
CA VAL A 111 -6.79 3.97 -0.71
C VAL A 111 -5.44 4.16 -0.04
N GLY A 112 -5.44 4.43 1.26
CA GLY A 112 -4.22 4.48 2.07
C GLY A 112 -3.80 3.09 2.53
N CYS A 113 -2.50 2.92 2.76
CA CYS A 113 -1.96 1.73 3.43
C CYS A 113 -0.96 2.16 4.49
N THR A 114 -0.99 1.49 5.65
CA THR A 114 0.06 1.64 6.66
C THR A 114 1.34 0.95 6.18
N VAL A 115 2.50 1.55 6.51
CA VAL A 115 3.81 0.98 6.19
C VAL A 115 4.04 -0.25 7.06
N PRO A 116 4.39 -1.42 6.50
CA PRO A 116 4.71 -2.62 7.27
C PRO A 116 5.79 -2.38 8.33
N SER A 117 5.81 -3.21 9.37
CA SER A 117 6.85 -3.17 10.37
C SER A 117 8.21 -3.63 9.81
N ILE A 118 9.22 -3.68 10.66
CA ILE A 118 10.58 -4.09 10.30
C ILE A 118 11.11 -5.08 11.34
N LEU A 119 11.98 -5.99 10.91
CA LEU A 119 12.70 -6.92 11.76
C LEU A 119 14.19 -6.56 11.77
N GLY A 120 14.83 -6.62 12.95
CA GLY A 120 16.25 -6.37 13.07
C GLY A 120 16.67 -4.89 13.20
N TRP A 121 15.70 -3.96 13.19
CA TRP A 121 15.94 -2.53 13.40
C TRP A 121 14.80 -1.91 14.21
N ASP A 122 14.81 -2.11 15.53
CA ASP A 122 13.73 -1.68 16.42
C ASP A 122 13.55 -0.15 16.48
N GLU A 123 14.61 0.62 16.27
CA GLU A 123 14.56 2.08 16.22
C GLU A 123 13.67 2.59 15.06
N GLY A 124 13.55 1.81 13.99
CA GLY A 124 12.70 2.11 12.86
C GLY A 124 11.21 1.87 13.11
N ILE A 125 10.81 1.20 14.21
CA ILE A 125 9.40 0.91 14.52
C ILE A 125 8.65 2.18 14.94
N LYS A 126 9.24 2.98 15.85
CA LYS A 126 8.59 4.19 16.35
C LYS A 126 8.22 5.20 15.24
N PRO A 127 9.11 5.57 14.30
CA PRO A 127 8.73 6.45 13.19
C PRO A 127 7.69 5.83 12.25
N ARG A 128 7.69 4.48 12.07
CA ARG A 128 6.62 3.80 11.32
C ARG A 128 5.26 3.95 11.99
N LEU A 129 5.18 3.72 13.29
CA LEU A 129 3.95 3.90 14.06
C LEU A 129 3.42 5.34 13.95
N ALA A 130 4.29 6.34 14.08
CA ALA A 130 3.91 7.74 13.96
C ALA A 130 3.39 8.10 12.55
N LEU A 131 4.03 7.58 11.49
CA LEU A 131 3.57 7.76 10.12
C LEU A 131 2.22 7.07 9.87
N ASN A 132 2.08 5.84 10.36
CA ASN A 132 0.87 5.04 10.20
C ASN A 132 -0.33 5.67 10.94
N GLU A 133 -0.12 6.21 12.15
CA GLU A 133 -1.13 6.95 12.89
C GLU A 133 -1.58 8.20 12.11
N ALA A 134 -0.64 8.98 11.57
CA ALA A 134 -0.95 10.15 10.76
C ALA A 134 -1.72 9.77 9.48
N MET A 135 -1.34 8.67 8.81
CA MET A 135 -2.01 8.16 7.62
C MET A 135 -3.44 7.71 7.93
N THR A 136 -3.62 6.89 8.96
CA THR A 136 -4.94 6.37 9.35
C THR A 136 -5.88 7.51 9.74
N SER A 137 -5.41 8.46 10.56
CA SER A 137 -6.18 9.65 10.96
C SER A 137 -6.60 10.49 9.76
N PHE A 138 -5.69 10.72 8.82
CA PHE A 138 -5.98 11.46 7.60
C PHE A 138 -7.01 10.74 6.71
N CYS A 139 -6.84 9.43 6.48
CA CYS A 139 -7.80 8.66 5.69
C CYS A 139 -9.20 8.71 6.32
N GLN A 140 -9.29 8.62 7.64
CA GLN A 140 -10.55 8.76 8.38
C GLN A 140 -11.15 10.16 8.21
N GLU A 141 -10.33 11.22 8.32
CA GLU A 141 -10.77 12.62 8.16
C GLU A 141 -11.38 12.87 6.78
N ILE A 142 -10.77 12.35 5.72
CA ILE A 142 -11.24 12.57 4.34
C ILE A 142 -12.19 11.48 3.81
N GLY A 143 -12.52 10.49 4.63
CA GLY A 143 -13.50 9.45 4.31
C GLY A 143 -13.05 8.44 3.25
N ILE A 144 -11.75 8.11 3.19
CA ILE A 144 -11.21 7.07 2.32
C ILE A 144 -10.76 5.85 3.12
N PRO A 145 -10.76 4.63 2.55
CA PRO A 145 -10.25 3.45 3.23
C PRO A 145 -8.74 3.54 3.47
N CYS A 146 -8.31 2.92 4.58
CA CYS A 146 -6.90 2.76 4.94
C CYS A 146 -6.65 1.32 5.38
N ALA A 147 -5.89 0.55 4.60
CA ALA A 147 -5.57 -0.83 4.94
C ALA A 147 -4.43 -0.90 5.96
N ASP A 148 -4.66 -1.57 7.10
CA ASP A 148 -3.67 -1.70 8.17
C ASP A 148 -2.71 -2.86 7.94
N VAL A 149 -1.85 -2.69 6.94
CA VAL A 149 -0.82 -3.66 6.57
C VAL A 149 0.22 -3.83 7.68
N PHE A 150 0.49 -2.76 8.47
CA PHE A 150 1.39 -2.85 9.63
C PHE A 150 0.92 -3.92 10.60
N GLN A 151 -0.32 -3.81 11.07
CA GLN A 151 -0.88 -4.74 12.05
C GLN A 151 -1.01 -6.15 11.47
N ALA A 152 -1.38 -6.28 10.19
CA ALA A 152 -1.54 -7.58 9.51
C ALA A 152 -0.22 -8.34 9.37
N THR A 153 0.91 -7.63 9.26
CA THR A 153 2.24 -8.23 9.07
C THR A 153 3.09 -8.23 10.33
N CYS A 154 2.59 -7.64 11.41
CA CYS A 154 3.28 -7.50 12.69
C CYS A 154 3.16 -8.77 13.53
N GLU A 155 4.22 -9.10 14.26
CA GLU A 155 4.18 -10.14 15.28
C GLU A 155 3.44 -9.62 16.53
N PRO A 156 2.38 -10.30 17.00
CA PRO A 156 1.62 -9.85 18.15
C PRO A 156 2.49 -9.57 19.38
N GLY A 157 2.32 -8.40 19.97
CA GLY A 157 3.00 -7.99 21.23
C GLY A 157 4.43 -7.46 21.04
N THR A 158 5.06 -7.59 19.87
CA THR A 158 6.42 -7.11 19.64
C THR A 158 6.50 -5.88 18.74
N MET A 159 5.47 -5.61 17.96
CA MET A 159 5.43 -4.59 16.90
C MET A 159 6.51 -4.78 15.81
N ARG A 160 7.18 -5.92 15.78
CA ARG A 160 8.16 -6.28 14.76
C ARG A 160 7.50 -6.97 13.59
N LEU A 161 8.10 -6.86 12.43
CA LEU A 161 7.70 -7.69 11.28
C LEU A 161 7.86 -9.17 11.62
N ARG A 162 6.86 -9.96 11.27
CA ARG A 162 6.90 -11.41 11.48
C ARG A 162 8.06 -12.03 10.72
N PRO A 163 8.90 -12.86 11.37
CA PRO A 163 10.04 -13.50 10.72
C PRO A 163 9.66 -14.39 9.52
N ASP A 164 8.48 -15.03 9.56
CA ASP A 164 7.98 -15.89 8.48
C ASP A 164 7.43 -15.11 7.27
N PHE A 165 7.36 -13.77 7.36
CA PHE A 165 6.92 -12.90 6.26
C PHE A 165 8.06 -12.18 5.53
N SER A 166 9.31 -12.37 5.96
CA SER A 166 10.45 -11.68 5.35
C SER A 166 11.71 -12.54 5.43
N SER A 167 12.59 -12.38 4.45
CA SER A 167 13.92 -13.01 4.44
C SER A 167 15.04 -12.04 4.81
N ASP A 168 14.84 -10.74 4.61
CA ASP A 168 15.85 -9.69 4.88
C ASP A 168 15.45 -8.74 6.04
N GLY A 169 14.27 -8.95 6.62
CA GLY A 169 13.75 -8.14 7.72
C GLY A 169 13.05 -6.85 7.31
N LEU A 170 13.06 -6.48 6.02
CA LEU A 170 12.46 -5.26 5.48
C LEU A 170 11.41 -5.56 4.41
N HIS A 171 11.78 -6.34 3.40
CA HIS A 171 10.90 -6.69 2.29
C HIS A 171 10.10 -7.95 2.62
N LEU A 172 8.89 -8.01 2.11
CA LEU A 172 8.02 -9.15 2.32
C LEU A 172 8.38 -10.30 1.35
N ASN A 173 8.25 -11.53 1.80
CA ASN A 173 8.23 -12.70 0.94
C ASN A 173 6.82 -12.94 0.37
N GLU A 174 6.62 -14.03 -0.39
CA GLU A 174 5.33 -14.35 -0.99
C GLU A 174 4.18 -14.38 0.04
N ALA A 175 4.40 -15.01 1.21
CA ALA A 175 3.39 -15.10 2.26
C ALA A 175 3.04 -13.72 2.84
N GLY A 176 4.03 -12.87 3.06
CA GLY A 176 3.84 -11.50 3.52
C GLY A 176 3.08 -10.65 2.50
N TYR A 177 3.44 -10.72 1.20
CA TYR A 177 2.72 -10.00 0.14
C TYR A 177 1.29 -10.51 -0.07
N LYS A 178 1.04 -11.78 0.11
CA LYS A 178 -0.31 -12.34 0.08
C LYS A 178 -1.16 -11.84 1.25
N THR A 179 -0.59 -11.78 2.46
CA THR A 179 -1.24 -11.21 3.64
C THR A 179 -1.56 -9.72 3.43
N MET A 180 -0.61 -8.96 2.88
CA MET A 180 -0.81 -7.56 2.51
C MET A 180 -1.96 -7.40 1.51
N ALA A 181 -2.02 -8.23 0.45
CA ALA A 181 -3.09 -8.19 -0.52
C ALA A 181 -4.46 -8.53 0.10
N ASP A 182 -4.52 -9.56 0.97
CA ASP A 182 -5.74 -9.95 1.69
C ASP A 182 -6.27 -8.80 2.56
N THR A 183 -5.39 -8.11 3.28
CA THR A 183 -5.74 -6.95 4.10
C THR A 183 -6.28 -5.80 3.24
N ILE A 184 -5.58 -5.45 2.14
CA ILE A 184 -6.04 -4.39 1.22
C ILE A 184 -7.39 -4.78 0.59
N CYS A 185 -7.58 -6.05 0.22
CA CYS A 185 -8.84 -6.53 -0.33
C CYS A 185 -9.98 -6.31 0.64
N LYS A 186 -9.88 -6.85 1.86
CA LYS A 186 -10.92 -6.80 2.88
C LYS A 186 -11.24 -5.39 3.37
N GLU A 187 -10.21 -4.57 3.58
CA GLU A 187 -10.40 -3.24 4.19
C GLU A 187 -10.70 -2.13 3.17
N ALA A 188 -10.49 -2.38 1.88
CA ALA A 188 -10.70 -1.37 0.84
C ALA A 188 -11.45 -1.89 -0.39
N ILE A 189 -10.92 -2.91 -1.08
CA ILE A 189 -11.38 -3.29 -2.42
C ILE A 189 -12.78 -3.91 -2.39
N GLU A 190 -13.10 -4.73 -1.39
CA GLU A 190 -14.44 -5.30 -1.24
C GLU A 190 -15.52 -4.21 -1.22
N ASN A 191 -15.31 -3.17 -0.42
CA ASN A 191 -16.25 -2.05 -0.35
C ASN A 191 -16.34 -1.27 -1.67
N ILE A 192 -15.24 -1.13 -2.41
CA ILE A 192 -15.21 -0.44 -3.71
C ILE A 192 -15.99 -1.24 -4.75
N LEU A 193 -15.75 -2.56 -4.83
CA LEU A 193 -16.35 -3.42 -5.85
C LEU A 193 -17.80 -3.82 -5.56
N THR A 194 -18.24 -3.77 -4.29
CA THR A 194 -19.59 -4.20 -3.90
C THR A 194 -20.59 -3.04 -3.73
N LYS A 195 -20.12 -1.78 -3.72
CA LYS A 195 -21.02 -0.64 -3.69
C LYS A 195 -21.94 -0.66 -4.91
N PRO A 196 -23.24 -0.44 -4.75
CA PRO A 196 -24.14 -0.23 -5.89
C PRO A 196 -23.72 1.02 -6.66
N ASP A 197 -23.85 0.97 -7.97
CA ASP A 197 -23.61 2.12 -8.85
C ASP A 197 -24.55 3.26 -8.43
N SER A 198 -23.99 4.40 -8.04
CA SER A 198 -24.73 5.59 -7.58
C SER A 198 -25.12 6.49 -8.75
#